data_220f29ea4058523e2acea2861b564949
#
_entry.id   220f29ea4058523e2acea2861b564949
#
_cell.length_a   1.000
_cell.length_b   1.000
_cell.length_c   1.000
_cell.angle_alpha   90.00
_cell.angle_beta   90.00
_cell.angle_gamma   90.00
#
_symmetry.space_group_name_H-M   'P 1'
#
loop_
_entity.id
_entity.type
_entity.pdbx_description
1 polymer ?
#
loop_
_entity_poly.entity_id
_entity_poly.type
_entity_poly.pdbx_seq_one_letter_code
_entity_poly.pdbx_strand_id
1 'polypeptide(L)'
;MKQTWQVIFSLVLAWILWQRVASLNSQSERWINQTSYPSQQVCMRDAARIIDDLRNEYLRRGLGAAYIFNEGVGGFSVDNGERHIFMCYSSDFDPRPRS
;
A
#
# COMPACT_ATOMS: atom_id res chain seq x y z
N MET A 1 -16.50 31.66 6.47
CA MET A 1 -16.30 30.85 7.67
C MET A 1 -16.63 29.38 7.48
N LYS A 2 -17.80 29.07 6.91
CA LYS A 2 -18.16 27.66 6.67
C LYS A 2 -17.20 26.95 5.74
N GLN A 3 -16.70 27.64 4.76
CA GLN A 3 -15.76 27.06 3.79
C GLN A 3 -14.45 26.63 4.44
N THR A 4 -13.96 27.40 5.42
CA THR A 4 -12.74 27.08 6.11
C THR A 4 -12.86 25.77 6.88
N TRP A 5 -14.00 25.52 7.48
CA TRP A 5 -14.26 24.27 8.18
C TRP A 5 -14.21 23.06 7.24
N GLN A 6 -14.81 23.18 6.06
CA GLN A 6 -14.82 22.09 5.11
C GLN A 6 -13.42 21.73 4.62
N VAL A 7 -12.58 22.73 4.40
CA VAL A 7 -11.20 22.50 3.98
C VAL A 7 -10.42 21.73 5.05
N ILE A 8 -10.58 22.09 6.30
CA ILE A 8 -9.90 21.41 7.41
C ILE A 8 -10.34 19.96 7.51
N PHE A 9 -11.65 19.70 7.41
CA PHE A 9 -12.16 18.33 7.43
C PHE A 9 -11.64 17.49 6.29
N SER A 10 -11.55 18.06 5.10
CA SER A 10 -11.06 17.33 3.93
C SER A 10 -9.63 16.86 4.12
N LEU A 11 -8.78 17.69 4.74
CA LEU A 11 -7.38 17.33 5.00
C LEU A 11 -7.25 16.22 6.04
N VAL A 12 -8.11 16.21 7.05
CA VAL A 12 -8.05 15.24 8.14
C VAL A 12 -8.51 13.84 7.68
N LEU A 13 -9.40 13.79 6.65
CA LEU A 13 -10.02 12.54 6.21
C LEU A 13 -9.28 11.84 5.07
N ALA A 14 -8.07 12.28 4.74
CA ALA A 14 -7.29 11.63 3.69
C ALA A 14 -6.71 10.30 4.19
N TRP A 15 -6.67 9.33 3.30
CA TRP A 15 -6.09 8.01 3.54
C TRP A 15 -4.96 7.77 2.55
N ILE A 16 -3.87 7.21 3.02
CA ILE A 16 -2.68 7.01 2.20
C ILE A 16 -2.47 5.51 2.00
N LEU A 17 -2.24 5.14 0.76
CA LEU A 17 -1.86 3.78 0.40
C LEU A 17 -0.34 3.65 0.49
N TRP A 18 0.11 2.79 1.38
CA TRP A 18 1.52 2.47 1.55
C TRP A 18 1.83 1.08 0.99
N GLN A 19 2.97 0.98 0.34
CA GLN A 19 3.50 -0.30 -0.10
C GLN A 19 4.82 -0.57 0.63
N ARG A 20 4.88 -1.70 1.32
CA ARG A 20 6.12 -2.17 1.94
C ARG A 20 6.71 -3.25 1.05
N VAL A 21 7.93 -3.04 0.58
CA VAL A 21 8.65 -4.03 -0.21
C VAL A 21 9.79 -4.57 0.63
N ALA A 22 9.72 -5.84 0.96
CA ALA A 22 10.75 -6.53 1.75
C ALA A 22 11.43 -7.59 0.89
N SER A 23 12.72 -7.74 1.05
CA SER A 23 13.49 -8.77 0.35
C SER A 23 14.10 -9.73 1.37
N LEU A 24 13.73 -10.99 1.27
CA LEU A 24 14.28 -12.02 2.17
C LEU A 24 15.77 -12.23 1.93
N ASN A 25 16.22 -12.09 0.70
CA ASN A 25 17.61 -12.36 0.32
C ASN A 25 18.58 -11.31 0.85
N SER A 26 18.17 -10.04 0.86
CA SER A 26 19.04 -8.95 1.30
C SER A 26 18.63 -8.38 2.65
N GLN A 27 17.54 -8.86 3.24
CA GLN A 27 16.96 -8.34 4.48
C GLN A 27 16.70 -6.84 4.42
N SER A 28 16.45 -6.34 3.19
CA SER A 28 16.14 -4.93 2.98
C SER A 28 14.64 -4.70 3.01
N GLU A 29 14.25 -3.49 3.35
CA GLU A 29 12.85 -3.08 3.40
C GLU A 29 12.71 -1.67 2.88
N ARG A 30 11.74 -1.46 2.00
CA ARG A 30 11.43 -0.14 1.46
C ARG A 30 9.95 0.18 1.67
N TRP A 31 9.68 1.43 1.93
CA TRP A 31 8.31 1.92 2.08
C TRP A 31 8.04 2.93 0.97
N ILE A 32 6.96 2.71 0.24
CA ILE A 32 6.57 3.55 -0.89
C ILE A 32 5.20 4.13 -0.59
N ASN A 33 5.10 5.47 -0.65
CA ASN A 33 3.83 6.18 -0.57
C ASN A 33 3.24 6.23 -1.98
N GLN A 34 2.16 5.46 -2.22
CA GLN A 34 1.59 5.36 -3.56
C GLN A 34 0.73 6.56 -3.91
N THR A 35 -0.31 6.82 -3.10
CA THR A 35 -1.24 7.91 -3.38
C THR A 35 -2.18 8.09 -2.20
N SER A 36 -3.02 9.12 -2.27
CA SER A 36 -3.99 9.41 -1.22
C SER A 36 -5.42 9.28 -1.73
N TYR A 37 -6.34 9.01 -0.81
CA TYR A 37 -7.74 8.73 -1.11
C TYR A 37 -8.65 9.43 -0.11
N PRO A 38 -9.92 9.71 -0.49
CA PRO A 38 -10.84 10.39 0.42
C PRO A 38 -11.38 9.51 1.54
N SER A 39 -11.30 8.18 1.42
CA SER A 39 -11.79 7.27 2.46
C SER A 39 -10.97 6.00 2.49
N GLN A 40 -11.04 5.29 3.62
CA GLN A 40 -10.37 3.99 3.76
C GLN A 40 -10.92 2.99 2.76
N GLN A 41 -12.24 2.99 2.54
CA GLN A 41 -12.87 2.05 1.64
C GLN A 41 -12.38 2.22 0.21
N VAL A 42 -12.27 3.46 -0.26
CA VAL A 42 -11.74 3.74 -1.60
C VAL A 42 -10.27 3.34 -1.68
N CYS A 43 -9.49 3.62 -0.65
CA CYS A 43 -8.09 3.20 -0.58
C CYS A 43 -7.95 1.69 -0.71
N MET A 44 -8.73 0.93 0.08
CA MET A 44 -8.66 -0.54 0.06
C MET A 44 -9.10 -1.12 -1.28
N ARG A 45 -10.12 -0.53 -1.91
CA ARG A 45 -10.60 -0.98 -3.21
C ARG A 45 -9.55 -0.79 -4.29
N ASP A 46 -8.92 0.39 -4.30
CA ASP A 46 -7.89 0.65 -5.30
C ASP A 46 -6.61 -0.13 -5.01
N ALA A 47 -6.31 -0.37 -3.75
CA ALA A 47 -5.19 -1.22 -3.38
C ALA A 47 -5.32 -2.63 -3.96
N ALA A 48 -6.53 -3.20 -3.92
CA ALA A 48 -6.77 -4.53 -4.48
C ALA A 48 -6.46 -4.55 -5.99
N ARG A 49 -6.87 -3.50 -6.71
CA ARG A 49 -6.59 -3.37 -8.13
C ARG A 49 -5.08 -3.25 -8.40
N ILE A 50 -4.39 -2.44 -7.62
CA ILE A 50 -2.94 -2.24 -7.75
C ILE A 50 -2.19 -3.54 -7.47
N ILE A 51 -2.61 -4.28 -6.44
CA ILE A 51 -2.02 -5.59 -6.11
C ILE A 51 -2.12 -6.52 -7.31
N ASP A 52 -3.29 -6.63 -7.92
CA ASP A 52 -3.49 -7.48 -9.08
C ASP A 52 -2.64 -7.05 -10.27
N ASP A 53 -2.60 -5.74 -10.55
CA ASP A 53 -1.84 -5.21 -11.68
C ASP A 53 -0.35 -5.49 -11.52
N LEU A 54 0.21 -5.24 -10.34
CA LEU A 54 1.62 -5.48 -10.07
C LEU A 54 1.95 -6.96 -10.09
N ARG A 55 1.10 -7.79 -9.49
CA ARG A 55 1.30 -9.24 -9.51
C ARG A 55 1.34 -9.75 -10.94
N ASN A 56 0.41 -9.30 -11.79
CA ASN A 56 0.37 -9.70 -13.18
C ASN A 56 1.62 -9.27 -13.94
N GLU A 57 2.20 -8.14 -13.57
CA GLU A 57 3.47 -7.69 -14.17
C GLU A 57 4.60 -8.68 -13.90
N TYR A 58 4.69 -9.17 -12.65
CA TYR A 58 5.70 -10.16 -12.30
C TYR A 58 5.46 -11.48 -13.04
N LEU A 59 4.18 -11.89 -13.16
CA LEU A 59 3.84 -13.10 -13.91
C LEU A 59 4.24 -12.99 -15.37
N ARG A 60 4.07 -11.82 -15.98
CA ARG A 60 4.48 -11.59 -17.38
C ARG A 60 6.00 -11.69 -17.56
N ARG A 61 6.75 -11.42 -16.51
CA ARG A 61 8.21 -11.59 -16.54
C ARG A 61 8.66 -13.02 -16.28
N GLY A 62 7.72 -13.94 -16.13
CA GLY A 62 8.02 -15.35 -15.88
C GLY A 62 8.29 -15.70 -14.43
N LEU A 63 7.98 -14.80 -13.50
CA LEU A 63 8.15 -15.05 -12.07
C LEU A 63 6.85 -15.52 -11.45
N GLY A 64 6.93 -16.46 -10.51
CA GLY A 64 5.79 -16.84 -9.71
C GLY A 64 5.48 -15.77 -8.68
N ALA A 65 4.20 -15.51 -8.44
CA ALA A 65 3.75 -14.52 -7.48
C ALA A 65 2.48 -14.99 -6.80
N ALA A 66 2.57 -15.29 -5.49
CA ALA A 66 1.47 -15.84 -4.71
C ALA A 66 0.86 -14.75 -3.83
N TYR A 67 -0.48 -14.68 -3.80
CA TYR A 67 -1.20 -13.70 -2.98
C TYR A 67 -0.92 -13.87 -1.49
N ILE A 68 -0.91 -12.76 -0.77
CA ILE A 68 -0.87 -12.69 0.68
C ILE A 68 -2.17 -12.01 1.13
N PHE A 69 -2.94 -12.67 2.01
CA PHE A 69 -4.25 -12.17 2.43
C PHE A 69 -4.32 -11.82 3.92
N ASN A 70 -3.34 -12.21 4.69
CA ASN A 70 -3.38 -12.10 6.16
C ASN A 70 -2.57 -10.96 6.73
N GLU A 71 -2.17 -10.00 5.89
CA GLU A 71 -1.36 -8.87 6.33
C GLU A 71 -1.76 -7.62 5.54
N GLY A 72 -2.08 -6.53 6.27
CA GLY A 72 -2.52 -5.28 5.66
C GLY A 72 -3.81 -5.45 4.84
N VAL A 73 -3.93 -4.71 3.74
CA VAL A 73 -5.00 -4.93 2.76
C VAL A 73 -4.75 -6.22 1.99
N GLY A 74 -3.50 -6.58 1.82
CA GLY A 74 -3.06 -7.75 1.09
C GLY A 74 -1.78 -7.46 0.35
N GLY A 75 -1.36 -8.42 -0.46
CA GLY A 75 -0.15 -8.28 -1.25
C GLY A 75 0.19 -9.56 -1.97
N PHE A 76 1.47 -9.72 -2.26
CA PHE A 76 1.94 -10.94 -2.91
C PHE A 76 3.42 -11.18 -2.59
N SER A 77 3.83 -12.45 -2.63
CA SER A 77 5.23 -12.84 -2.52
C SER A 77 5.71 -13.35 -3.87
N VAL A 78 6.93 -12.98 -4.25
CA VAL A 78 7.52 -13.30 -5.55
C VAL A 78 8.59 -14.35 -5.37
N ASP A 79 8.78 -15.22 -6.36
CA ASP A 79 9.77 -16.29 -6.31
C ASP A 79 11.20 -15.79 -6.10
N ASN A 80 11.46 -14.53 -6.47
CA ASN A 80 12.78 -13.93 -6.28
C ASN A 80 13.07 -13.51 -4.82
N GLY A 81 12.15 -13.77 -3.88
CA GLY A 81 12.32 -13.44 -2.47
C GLY A 81 11.69 -12.11 -2.05
N GLU A 82 11.08 -11.37 -2.96
CA GLU A 82 10.41 -10.12 -2.61
C GLU A 82 9.00 -10.38 -2.06
N ARG A 83 8.62 -9.55 -1.10
CA ARG A 83 7.25 -9.50 -0.57
C ARG A 83 6.74 -8.07 -0.67
N HIS A 84 5.56 -7.92 -1.23
CA HIS A 84 4.89 -6.63 -1.41
C HIS A 84 3.61 -6.63 -0.59
N ILE A 85 3.55 -5.79 0.44
CA ILE A 85 2.40 -5.68 1.33
C ILE A 85 1.83 -4.26 1.20
N PHE A 86 0.52 -4.17 1.03
CA PHE A 86 -0.17 -2.90 0.87
C PHE A 86 -1.05 -2.61 2.07
N MET A 87 -1.04 -1.36 2.52
CA MET A 87 -1.76 -0.93 3.71
C MET A 87 -2.36 0.45 3.49
N CYS A 88 -3.55 0.66 4.06
CA CYS A 88 -4.23 1.94 4.02
C CYS A 88 -4.24 2.53 5.43
N TYR A 89 -3.58 3.67 5.60
CA TYR A 89 -3.52 4.38 6.88
C TYR A 89 -4.01 5.81 6.71
N SER A 90 -4.53 6.39 7.78
CA SER A 90 -4.90 7.79 7.76
C SER A 90 -3.66 8.66 7.56
N SER A 91 -3.86 9.85 7.01
CA SER A 91 -2.75 10.73 6.61
C SER A 91 -1.90 11.23 7.78
N ASP A 92 -2.41 11.13 9.00
CA ASP A 92 -1.66 11.53 10.20
C ASP A 92 -0.82 10.40 10.79
N PHE A 93 -0.81 9.23 10.16
CA PHE A 93 -0.04 8.08 10.61
C PHE A 93 1.05 7.74 9.62
N ASP A 94 2.27 7.59 10.10
CA ASP A 94 3.42 7.16 9.30
C ASP A 94 3.80 5.74 9.73
N PRO A 95 3.58 4.71 8.89
CA PRO A 95 3.87 3.33 9.26
C PRO A 95 5.35 2.98 9.25
N ARG A 96 6.22 3.84 8.74
CA ARG A 96 7.64 3.53 8.63
C ARG A 96 8.28 3.41 10.00
N PRO A 97 9.15 2.42 10.20
CA PRO A 97 9.86 2.28 11.47
C PRO A 97 10.71 3.51 11.75
N ARG A 98 10.77 3.92 13.01
CA ARG A 98 11.68 4.98 13.45
C ARG A 98 13.05 4.37 13.69
N SER A 99 14.04 4.99 13.12
CA SER A 99 15.42 4.56 13.35
C SER A 99 16.02 5.16 14.61
#